data_298fab78af1a4eb1e18aa7cf9c0527c9
#
_entry.id   298fab78af1a4eb1e18aa7cf9c0527c9
#
_cell.length_a   1.000
_cell.length_b   1.000
_cell.length_c   1.000
_cell.angle_alpha   90.00
_cell.angle_beta   90.00
_cell.angle_gamma   90.00
#
_symmetry.space_group_name_H-M   'P 1'
#
loop_
_entity.id
_entity.type
_entity.pdbx_description
1 polymer ?
#
loop_
_entity_poly.entity_id
_entity_poly.type
_entity_poly.pdbx_seq_one_letter_code
_entity_poly.pdbx_strand_id
1 'polypeptide(L)'
;FYTGKIFDAYEFLGAHPDKDGTTFRTFAPAASRITVIGEFNDWQEWELNKTYDGNFWECYAKGAKPGMMYKYRIYRQDGNCVEHCDPYGFGMELRPNFASIIRDLSHYKFKDSKWMQKRSVCKDKPLNIYELHFGSFKKPYEKADDWYTYVEMIDILIPYLKENDYNYIEIMPLSEHPCDESWGYQNTG
;
A
#
# COMPACT_ATOMS: atom_id res chain seq x y z
N PHE A 1 3.13 -4.18 -19.33
CA PHE A 1 3.27 -2.97 -18.52
C PHE A 1 3.01 -1.72 -19.38
N TYR A 2 3.81 -1.45 -20.42
CA TYR A 2 3.74 -0.22 -21.23
C TYR A 2 2.43 0.00 -21.98
N THR A 3 1.66 -1.01 -22.22
CA THR A 3 0.36 -0.89 -22.89
C THR A 3 -0.76 -0.40 -21.97
N GLY A 4 -0.48 -0.21 -20.67
CA GLY A 4 -1.47 0.16 -19.66
C GLY A 4 -2.57 -0.88 -19.42
N LYS A 5 -2.31 -2.15 -19.77
CA LYS A 5 -3.29 -3.25 -19.62
C LYS A 5 -2.99 -4.17 -18.44
N ILE A 6 -1.96 -3.87 -17.65
CA ILE A 6 -1.61 -4.59 -16.42
C ILE A 6 -2.24 -3.86 -15.26
N PHE A 7 -3.14 -4.53 -14.52
CA PHE A 7 -3.81 -4.00 -13.33
C PHE A 7 -3.31 -4.67 -12.04
N ASP A 8 -2.39 -5.61 -12.16
CA ASP A 8 -1.79 -6.44 -11.12
C ASP A 8 -0.28 -6.21 -10.98
N ALA A 9 0.20 -5.03 -11.38
CA ALA A 9 1.62 -4.68 -11.30
C ALA A 9 2.20 -4.79 -9.88
N TYR A 10 1.37 -4.65 -8.86
CA TYR A 10 1.72 -4.82 -7.46
C TYR A 10 2.11 -6.27 -7.09
N GLU A 11 1.72 -7.26 -7.87
CA GLU A 11 2.16 -8.65 -7.70
C GLU A 11 3.62 -8.86 -8.11
N PHE A 12 4.15 -7.92 -8.88
CA PHE A 12 5.53 -7.95 -9.37
C PHE A 12 6.39 -6.84 -8.75
N LEU A 13 5.91 -5.58 -8.76
CA LEU A 13 6.59 -4.42 -8.18
C LEU A 13 6.35 -4.34 -6.68
N GLY A 14 7.29 -3.71 -5.97
CA GLY A 14 7.26 -3.60 -4.52
C GLY A 14 8.20 -4.57 -3.81
N ALA A 15 7.98 -4.75 -2.52
CA ALA A 15 8.75 -5.65 -1.65
C ALA A 15 7.99 -6.97 -1.45
N HIS A 16 8.56 -8.07 -1.95
CA HIS A 16 7.97 -9.40 -1.90
C HIS A 16 8.81 -10.32 -1.00
N PRO A 17 8.39 -10.53 0.26
CA PRO A 17 9.11 -11.39 1.19
C PRO A 17 8.91 -12.87 0.85
N ASP A 18 9.95 -13.65 1.10
CA ASP A 18 9.93 -15.10 1.13
C ASP A 18 10.50 -15.64 2.46
N LYS A 19 10.81 -16.93 2.52
CA LYS A 19 11.32 -17.58 3.74
C LYS A 19 12.64 -16.99 4.21
N ASP A 20 13.52 -16.60 3.29
CA ASP A 20 14.92 -16.29 3.58
C ASP A 20 15.26 -14.80 3.42
N GLY A 21 14.40 -14.04 2.77
CA GLY A 21 14.62 -12.61 2.49
C GLY A 21 13.46 -11.91 1.80
N THR A 22 13.76 -10.84 1.10
CA THR A 22 12.79 -10.06 0.35
C THR A 22 13.34 -9.66 -1.01
N THR A 23 12.55 -9.84 -2.05
CA THR A 23 12.83 -9.29 -3.38
C THR A 23 12.22 -7.90 -3.48
N PHE A 24 13.05 -6.92 -3.79
CA PHE A 24 12.64 -5.54 -4.04
C PHE A 24 12.66 -5.26 -5.54
N ARG A 25 11.55 -4.72 -6.08
CA ARG A 25 11.42 -4.35 -7.49
C ARG A 25 10.79 -2.99 -7.65
N THR A 26 11.37 -2.17 -8.52
CA THR A 26 10.79 -0.88 -8.85
C THR A 26 10.97 -0.56 -10.34
N PHE A 27 10.14 0.35 -10.85
CA PHE A 27 10.21 0.86 -12.21
C PHE A 27 10.73 2.29 -12.20
N ALA A 28 11.91 2.50 -12.75
CA ALA A 28 12.54 3.82 -12.81
C ALA A 28 13.43 3.97 -14.04
N PRO A 29 12.84 4.25 -15.21
CA PRO A 29 13.56 4.28 -16.50
C PRO A 29 14.60 5.41 -16.57
N ALA A 30 14.37 6.52 -15.84
CA ALA A 30 15.27 7.67 -15.85
C ALA A 30 16.41 7.60 -14.82
N ALA A 31 16.41 6.58 -13.95
CA ALA A 31 17.47 6.42 -12.97
C ALA A 31 18.78 5.95 -13.59
N SER A 32 19.90 6.50 -13.13
CA SER A 32 21.23 6.01 -13.47
C SER A 32 21.68 4.85 -12.58
N ARG A 33 21.25 4.88 -11.29
CA ARG A 33 21.55 3.88 -10.26
C ARG A 33 20.41 3.88 -9.25
N ILE A 34 20.09 2.72 -8.67
CA ILE A 34 19.17 2.60 -7.54
C ILE A 34 19.79 1.68 -6.50
N THR A 35 19.63 2.08 -5.22
CA THR A 35 19.95 1.24 -4.08
C THR A 35 18.77 1.14 -3.14
N VAL A 36 18.67 0.04 -2.40
CA VAL A 36 17.76 -0.10 -1.26
C VAL A 36 18.54 0.04 0.04
N ILE A 37 17.99 0.81 0.96
CA ILE A 37 18.49 0.98 2.32
C ILE A 37 17.37 0.61 3.30
N GLY A 38 17.71 -0.01 4.42
CA GLY A 38 16.70 -0.40 5.41
C GLY A 38 17.30 -1.02 6.66
N GLU A 39 16.44 -1.43 7.58
CA GLU A 39 16.87 -2.06 8.85
C GLU A 39 17.63 -3.36 8.65
N PHE A 40 17.40 -4.06 7.54
CA PHE A 40 18.06 -5.33 7.21
C PHE A 40 19.53 -5.18 6.78
N ASN A 41 20.00 -3.98 6.50
CA ASN A 41 21.37 -3.70 6.09
C ASN A 41 21.96 -2.47 6.82
N ASP A 42 21.47 -2.16 8.02
CA ASP A 42 21.90 -1.03 8.84
C ASP A 42 21.85 0.31 8.06
N TRP A 43 20.83 0.45 7.18
CA TRP A 43 20.64 1.62 6.30
C TRP A 43 21.81 1.88 5.34
N GLN A 44 22.63 0.84 5.07
CA GLN A 44 23.68 0.89 4.07
C GLN A 44 23.09 0.62 2.67
N GLU A 45 23.78 1.06 1.64
CA GLU A 45 23.32 0.88 0.28
C GLU A 45 23.53 -0.56 -0.24
N TRP A 46 22.44 -1.18 -0.70
CA TRP A 46 22.50 -2.39 -1.52
C TRP A 46 22.00 -2.09 -2.91
N GLU A 47 22.81 -2.41 -3.92
CA GLU A 47 22.54 -2.14 -5.33
C GLU A 47 21.35 -2.94 -5.85
N LEU A 48 20.48 -2.27 -6.60
CA LEU A 48 19.54 -2.93 -7.48
C LEU A 48 20.17 -3.06 -8.88
N ASN A 49 19.92 -4.20 -9.51
CA ASN A 49 20.35 -4.46 -10.87
C ASN A 49 19.23 -4.16 -11.85
N LYS A 50 19.60 -3.63 -13.00
CA LYS A 50 18.66 -3.48 -14.12
C LYS A 50 18.23 -4.84 -14.64
N THR A 51 16.93 -5.00 -14.86
CA THR A 51 16.32 -6.23 -15.36
C THR A 51 15.43 -5.94 -16.56
N TYR A 52 15.07 -6.99 -17.31
CA TYR A 52 14.23 -6.93 -18.51
C TYR A 52 14.79 -5.97 -19.57
N ASP A 53 14.08 -4.90 -19.87
CA ASP A 53 14.44 -3.88 -20.83
C ASP A 53 15.34 -2.76 -20.26
N GLY A 54 15.80 -2.92 -19.01
CA GLY A 54 16.64 -1.97 -18.29
C GLY A 54 15.90 -0.81 -17.63
N ASN A 55 14.57 -0.82 -17.64
CA ASN A 55 13.73 0.16 -16.95
C ASN A 55 13.24 -0.31 -15.58
N PHE A 56 13.31 -1.61 -15.35
CA PHE A 56 13.03 -2.24 -14.06
C PHE A 56 14.32 -2.50 -13.30
N TRP A 57 14.22 -2.43 -11.99
CA TRP A 57 15.34 -2.62 -11.08
C TRP A 57 14.96 -3.63 -10.02
N GLU A 58 15.88 -4.53 -9.70
CA GLU A 58 15.64 -5.62 -8.76
C GLU A 58 16.87 -5.90 -7.89
N CYS A 59 16.63 -6.22 -6.62
CA CYS A 59 17.59 -6.94 -5.79
C CYS A 59 16.89 -7.91 -4.85
N TYR A 60 17.63 -8.91 -4.41
CA TYR A 60 17.22 -9.82 -3.33
C TYR A 60 18.02 -9.54 -2.07
N ALA A 61 17.33 -9.15 -1.02
CA ALA A 61 17.94 -8.84 0.26
C ALA A 61 17.73 -10.03 1.24
N LYS A 62 18.75 -10.86 1.40
CA LYS A 62 18.73 -11.96 2.36
C LYS A 62 18.61 -11.41 3.78
N GLY A 63 17.67 -11.95 4.56
CA GLY A 63 17.43 -11.52 5.94
C GLY A 63 16.46 -10.32 6.09
N ALA A 64 16.08 -9.67 5.00
CA ALA A 64 15.01 -8.66 5.03
C ALA A 64 13.66 -9.34 5.28
N LYS A 65 12.94 -8.94 6.33
CA LYS A 65 11.74 -9.63 6.83
C LYS A 65 10.54 -8.68 6.93
N PRO A 66 9.31 -9.22 6.91
CA PRO A 66 8.12 -8.45 7.21
C PRO A 66 8.25 -7.67 8.53
N GLY A 67 7.82 -6.40 8.49
CA GLY A 67 7.93 -5.44 9.58
C GLY A 67 9.11 -4.49 9.48
N MET A 68 10.16 -4.85 8.75
CA MET A 68 11.34 -4.00 8.57
C MET A 68 11.05 -2.82 7.64
N MET A 69 11.62 -1.68 7.96
CA MET A 69 11.54 -0.44 7.18
C MET A 69 12.61 -0.39 6.10
N TYR A 70 12.26 0.26 4.99
CA TYR A 70 13.18 0.49 3.87
C TYR A 70 12.82 1.72 3.05
N LYS A 71 13.79 2.19 2.26
CA LYS A 71 13.67 3.26 1.25
C LYS A 71 14.49 2.91 0.03
N TYR A 72 14.16 3.53 -1.09
CA TYR A 72 15.04 3.57 -2.25
C TYR A 72 15.85 4.86 -2.26
N ARG A 73 17.15 4.75 -2.59
CA ARG A 73 17.99 5.87 -3.04
C ARG A 73 18.08 5.83 -4.56
N ILE A 74 17.59 6.88 -5.18
CA ILE A 74 17.50 6.99 -6.63
C ILE A 74 18.48 8.04 -7.10
N TYR A 75 19.46 7.60 -7.87
CA TYR A 75 20.46 8.44 -8.48
C TYR A 75 20.01 8.83 -9.89
N ARG A 76 19.99 10.11 -10.15
CA ARG A 76 19.63 10.68 -11.44
C ARG A 76 20.83 10.78 -12.37
N GLN A 77 20.60 11.06 -13.66
CA GLN A 77 21.65 11.24 -14.64
C GLN A 77 22.57 12.45 -14.36
N ASP A 78 22.08 13.45 -13.63
CA ASP A 78 22.82 14.65 -13.20
C ASP A 78 23.67 14.42 -11.94
N GLY A 79 23.68 13.20 -11.41
CA GLY A 79 24.39 12.82 -10.18
C GLY A 79 23.67 13.13 -8.87
N ASN A 80 22.52 13.79 -8.92
CA ASN A 80 21.71 14.02 -7.72
C ASN A 80 21.11 12.71 -7.21
N CYS A 81 21.05 12.56 -5.87
CA CYS A 81 20.43 11.44 -5.22
C CYS A 81 19.21 11.93 -4.41
N VAL A 82 18.12 11.17 -4.50
CA VAL A 82 16.90 11.40 -3.70
C VAL A 82 16.47 10.11 -3.01
N GLU A 83 15.96 10.21 -1.80
CA GLU A 83 15.34 9.10 -1.09
C GLU A 83 13.82 9.13 -1.35
N HIS A 84 13.26 7.95 -1.65
CA HIS A 84 11.84 7.76 -1.84
C HIS A 84 11.34 6.52 -1.09
N CYS A 85 10.09 6.59 -0.63
CA CYS A 85 9.33 5.39 -0.31
C CYS A 85 9.09 4.58 -1.59
N ASP A 86 8.69 3.34 -1.42
CA ASP A 86 8.33 2.48 -2.52
C ASP A 86 6.94 2.87 -3.07
N PRO A 87 6.80 3.21 -4.36
CA PRO A 87 5.50 3.50 -4.95
C PRO A 87 4.52 2.32 -4.92
N TYR A 88 5.04 1.10 -4.75
CA TYR A 88 4.26 -0.13 -4.58
C TYR A 88 4.40 -0.70 -3.17
N GLY A 89 4.72 0.16 -2.18
CA GLY A 89 4.82 -0.24 -0.77
C GLY A 89 3.45 -0.58 -0.19
N PHE A 90 3.37 -1.74 0.50
CA PHE A 90 2.15 -2.21 1.16
C PHE A 90 1.98 -1.70 2.59
N GLY A 91 2.88 -0.90 3.09
CA GLY A 91 2.81 -0.27 4.38
C GLY A 91 3.82 0.85 4.50
N MET A 92 3.47 1.87 5.27
CA MET A 92 4.29 3.06 5.47
C MET A 92 4.61 3.25 6.94
N GLU A 93 5.75 3.88 7.20
CA GLU A 93 6.14 4.37 8.50
C GLU A 93 5.21 5.52 8.93
N LEU A 94 4.89 5.55 10.23
CA LEU A 94 4.12 6.67 10.78
C LEU A 94 4.94 7.97 10.67
N ARG A 95 4.27 9.03 10.25
CA ARG A 95 4.88 10.37 10.17
C ARG A 95 5.68 10.73 11.42
N PRO A 96 6.71 11.61 11.35
CA PRO A 96 7.03 12.50 10.22
C PRO A 96 7.89 11.86 9.12
N ASN A 97 8.30 10.64 9.30
CA ASN A 97 9.14 9.92 8.36
C ASN A 97 8.31 9.36 7.18
N PHE A 98 8.98 8.67 6.25
CA PHE A 98 8.35 8.18 5.02
C PHE A 98 8.96 6.88 4.49
N ALA A 99 9.48 6.03 5.38
CA ALA A 99 9.96 4.72 4.97
C ALA A 99 8.78 3.81 4.62
N SER A 100 8.96 2.94 3.64
CA SER A 100 8.05 1.82 3.39
C SER A 100 8.32 0.70 4.38
N ILE A 101 7.30 -0.12 4.68
CA ILE A 101 7.41 -1.28 5.56
C ILE A 101 7.14 -2.54 4.75
N ILE A 102 8.04 -3.53 4.84
CA ILE A 102 7.84 -4.83 4.22
C ILE A 102 6.61 -5.49 4.85
N ARG A 103 5.64 -5.89 4.03
CA ARG A 103 4.41 -6.58 4.46
C ARG A 103 4.30 -7.94 3.78
N ASP A 104 3.89 -8.94 4.52
CA ASP A 104 3.47 -10.22 3.97
C ASP A 104 1.95 -10.25 3.88
N LEU A 105 1.42 -10.23 2.67
CA LEU A 105 -0.01 -10.28 2.39
C LEU A 105 -0.54 -11.71 2.24
N SER A 106 0.32 -12.73 2.29
CA SER A 106 -0.06 -14.13 2.06
C SER A 106 -0.96 -14.72 3.15
N HIS A 107 -0.98 -14.10 4.33
CA HIS A 107 -1.74 -14.61 5.48
C HIS A 107 -3.25 -14.41 5.35
N TYR A 108 -3.70 -13.42 4.58
CA TYR A 108 -5.11 -13.16 4.43
C TYR A 108 -5.73 -14.01 3.34
N LYS A 109 -6.74 -14.79 3.72
CA LYS A 109 -7.53 -15.57 2.76
C LYS A 109 -8.94 -15.00 2.70
N PHE A 110 -9.30 -14.51 1.53
CA PHE A 110 -10.65 -14.02 1.25
C PHE A 110 -11.68 -15.15 1.42
N LYS A 111 -12.77 -14.87 2.10
CA LYS A 111 -13.88 -15.81 2.33
C LYS A 111 -15.15 -15.39 1.59
N ASP A 112 -15.00 -14.66 0.52
CA ASP A 112 -16.05 -13.99 -0.25
C ASP A 112 -16.44 -14.75 -1.55
N SER A 113 -15.94 -15.95 -1.78
CA SER A 113 -16.17 -16.74 -3.00
C SER A 113 -17.66 -16.85 -3.39
N LYS A 114 -18.56 -17.01 -2.40
CA LYS A 114 -20.00 -17.07 -2.65
C LYS A 114 -20.56 -15.73 -3.14
N TRP A 115 -20.04 -14.62 -2.62
CA TRP A 115 -20.41 -13.29 -3.05
C TRP A 115 -19.85 -13.01 -4.45
N MET A 116 -18.58 -13.34 -4.68
CA MET A 116 -17.93 -13.20 -5.99
C MET A 116 -18.64 -13.95 -7.11
N GLN A 117 -19.16 -15.14 -6.83
CA GLN A 117 -19.95 -15.92 -7.80
C GLN A 117 -21.33 -15.30 -8.08
N LYS A 118 -21.93 -14.66 -7.07
CA LYS A 118 -23.28 -14.07 -7.17
C LYS A 118 -23.29 -12.61 -7.60
N ARG A 119 -22.15 -11.91 -7.47
CA ARG A 119 -22.08 -10.51 -7.88
C ARG A 119 -22.41 -10.43 -9.37
N SER A 120 -23.53 -9.88 -9.67
CA SER A 120 -23.88 -9.50 -11.03
C SER A 120 -23.65 -8.02 -11.19
N VAL A 121 -23.36 -7.58 -12.40
CA VAL A 121 -23.39 -6.15 -12.73
C VAL A 121 -24.86 -5.73 -12.73
N CYS A 122 -25.38 -5.47 -11.53
CA CYS A 122 -26.77 -5.06 -11.34
C CYS A 122 -26.93 -3.58 -11.73
N LYS A 123 -26.91 -3.28 -13.02
CA LYS A 123 -27.16 -1.91 -13.52
C LYS A 123 -28.62 -1.47 -13.34
N ASP A 124 -29.52 -2.42 -13.12
CA ASP A 124 -30.97 -2.17 -13.11
C ASP A 124 -31.57 -2.11 -11.69
N LYS A 125 -30.74 -2.24 -10.66
CA LYS A 125 -31.20 -2.12 -9.26
C LYS A 125 -30.92 -0.73 -8.70
N PRO A 126 -31.80 -0.21 -7.84
CA PRO A 126 -31.55 1.05 -7.15
C PRO A 126 -30.24 0.99 -6.34
N LEU A 127 -29.47 2.04 -6.43
CA LEU A 127 -28.29 2.26 -5.62
C LEU A 127 -28.64 3.18 -4.46
N ASN A 128 -28.41 2.73 -3.24
CA ASN A 128 -28.44 3.52 -2.02
C ASN A 128 -27.02 3.54 -1.46
N ILE A 129 -26.28 4.61 -1.77
CA ILE A 129 -24.84 4.72 -1.51
C ILE A 129 -24.64 5.59 -0.27
N TYR A 130 -23.85 5.11 0.68
CA TYR A 130 -23.39 5.89 1.82
C TYR A 130 -21.93 6.29 1.60
N GLU A 131 -21.69 7.58 1.43
CA GLU A 131 -20.35 8.15 1.35
C GLU A 131 -19.84 8.49 2.75
N LEU A 132 -18.61 8.10 3.08
CA LEU A 132 -18.05 8.39 4.39
C LEU A 132 -16.52 8.56 4.35
N HIS A 133 -16.04 9.37 5.28
CA HIS A 133 -14.64 9.42 5.68
C HIS A 133 -14.44 8.54 6.93
N PHE A 134 -13.61 7.51 6.83
CA PHE A 134 -13.48 6.47 7.84
C PHE A 134 -13.05 7.02 9.21
N GLY A 135 -12.04 7.88 9.22
CA GLY A 135 -11.47 8.42 10.46
C GLY A 135 -12.39 9.39 11.21
N SER A 136 -13.39 9.98 10.53
CA SER A 136 -14.33 10.92 11.16
C SER A 136 -15.73 10.36 11.38
N PHE A 137 -16.05 9.18 10.83
CA PHE A 137 -17.37 8.57 10.97
C PHE A 137 -17.71 8.28 12.43
N LYS A 138 -16.78 7.68 13.15
CA LYS A 138 -16.91 7.45 14.58
C LYS A 138 -15.54 7.37 15.25
N LYS A 139 -15.41 7.97 16.42
CA LYS A 139 -14.19 7.93 17.22
C LYS A 139 -14.43 7.20 18.55
N PRO A 140 -13.39 6.55 19.13
CA PRO A 140 -13.48 6.00 20.48
C PRO A 140 -13.78 7.08 21.51
N TYR A 141 -14.71 6.82 22.42
CA TYR A 141 -15.07 7.80 23.45
C TYR A 141 -13.94 8.07 24.45
N GLU A 142 -13.08 7.07 24.67
CA GLU A 142 -12.05 7.11 25.70
C GLU A 142 -10.78 7.85 25.29
N LYS A 143 -10.61 8.07 23.99
CA LYS A 143 -9.41 8.72 23.41
C LYS A 143 -9.82 9.60 22.24
N ALA A 144 -10.06 10.87 22.52
CA ALA A 144 -10.52 11.82 21.51
C ALA A 144 -9.56 11.98 20.31
N ASP A 145 -8.29 11.67 20.51
CA ASP A 145 -7.22 11.76 19.50
C ASP A 145 -6.85 10.41 18.88
N ASP A 146 -7.62 9.37 19.15
CA ASP A 146 -7.41 8.03 18.62
C ASP A 146 -8.44 7.68 17.55
N TRP A 147 -8.14 6.65 16.73
CA TRP A 147 -9.02 6.13 15.71
C TRP A 147 -9.29 4.64 15.91
N TYR A 148 -10.47 4.20 15.49
CA TYR A 148 -10.72 2.77 15.34
C TYR A 148 -9.84 2.20 14.22
N THR A 149 -9.33 1.00 14.43
CA THR A 149 -8.71 0.23 13.33
C THR A 149 -9.78 -0.14 12.30
N TYR A 150 -9.36 -0.48 11.09
CA TYR A 150 -10.29 -0.92 10.04
C TYR A 150 -11.10 -2.15 10.46
N VAL A 151 -10.51 -3.06 11.26
CA VAL A 151 -11.20 -4.26 11.76
C VAL A 151 -12.28 -3.89 12.77
N GLU A 152 -11.99 -3.03 13.74
CA GLU A 152 -12.97 -2.55 14.73
C GLU A 152 -14.12 -1.78 14.07
N MET A 153 -13.80 -1.02 13.01
CA MET A 153 -14.81 -0.26 12.28
C MET A 153 -15.84 -1.16 11.57
N ILE A 154 -15.48 -2.39 11.20
CA ILE A 154 -16.41 -3.35 10.59
C ILE A 154 -17.62 -3.59 11.49
N ASP A 155 -17.38 -3.80 12.79
CA ASP A 155 -18.44 -4.10 13.78
C ASP A 155 -19.33 -2.88 14.07
N ILE A 156 -18.87 -1.69 13.73
CA ILE A 156 -19.60 -0.43 13.89
C ILE A 156 -20.37 -0.07 12.62
N LEU A 157 -19.68 -0.11 11.48
CA LEU A 157 -20.21 0.39 10.21
C LEU A 157 -21.24 -0.56 9.59
N ILE A 158 -20.98 -1.87 9.60
CA ILE A 158 -21.85 -2.83 8.93
C ILE A 158 -23.28 -2.86 9.52
N PRO A 159 -23.48 -2.86 10.85
CA PRO A 159 -24.83 -2.73 11.42
C PRO A 159 -25.51 -1.45 10.99
N TYR A 160 -24.83 -0.31 11.07
CA TYR A 160 -25.37 0.99 10.67
C TYR A 160 -25.86 0.99 9.20
N LEU A 161 -25.06 0.45 8.28
CA LEU A 161 -25.42 0.37 6.87
C LEU A 161 -26.65 -0.50 6.64
N LYS A 162 -26.75 -1.63 7.36
CA LYS A 162 -27.90 -2.56 7.26
C LYS A 162 -29.18 -1.99 7.84
N GLU A 163 -29.09 -1.30 8.98
CA GLU A 163 -30.24 -0.67 9.63
C GLU A 163 -30.84 0.46 8.79
N ASN A 164 -30.03 1.09 7.95
CA ASN A 164 -30.44 2.20 7.07
C ASN A 164 -30.61 1.78 5.60
N ASP A 165 -30.62 0.49 5.31
CA ASP A 165 -30.83 -0.07 3.96
C ASP A 165 -29.86 0.44 2.90
N TYR A 166 -28.62 0.82 3.28
CA TYR A 166 -27.57 1.10 2.34
C TYR A 166 -27.05 -0.18 1.70
N ASN A 167 -26.94 -0.20 0.38
CA ASN A 167 -26.47 -1.37 -0.35
C ASN A 167 -25.07 -1.16 -0.97
N TYR A 168 -24.56 0.06 -0.94
CA TYR A 168 -23.20 0.44 -1.34
C TYR A 168 -22.60 1.42 -0.35
N ILE A 169 -21.27 1.42 -0.29
CA ILE A 169 -20.50 2.46 0.39
C ILE A 169 -19.50 3.08 -0.56
N GLU A 170 -19.30 4.37 -0.44
CA GLU A 170 -18.21 5.10 -1.06
C GLU A 170 -17.31 5.62 0.05
N ILE A 171 -16.10 5.08 0.13
CA ILE A 171 -15.17 5.44 1.19
C ILE A 171 -14.16 6.43 0.60
N MET A 172 -14.05 7.60 1.25
CA MET A 172 -12.97 8.55 0.97
C MET A 172 -11.62 7.85 1.12
N PRO A 173 -10.52 8.34 0.55
CA PRO A 173 -9.28 7.57 0.37
C PRO A 173 -8.86 6.77 1.60
N LEU A 174 -8.64 5.46 1.42
CA LEU A 174 -8.12 4.54 2.43
C LEU A 174 -6.63 4.27 2.28
N SER A 175 -6.02 4.80 1.22
CA SER A 175 -4.60 4.62 0.94
C SER A 175 -3.75 5.20 2.06
N GLU A 176 -2.60 4.59 2.31
CA GLU A 176 -1.63 5.07 3.27
C GLU A 176 -1.19 6.50 2.94
N HIS A 177 -1.16 7.37 3.94
CA HIS A 177 -0.81 8.78 3.75
C HIS A 177 -0.09 9.35 4.98
N PRO A 178 0.91 10.23 4.80
CA PRO A 178 1.71 10.76 5.89
C PRO A 178 1.08 11.95 6.60
N CYS A 179 0.08 12.60 5.99
CA CYS A 179 -0.55 13.83 6.51
C CYS A 179 -2.03 13.57 6.79
N ASP A 180 -2.41 13.55 8.07
CA ASP A 180 -3.80 13.31 8.50
C ASP A 180 -4.75 14.40 8.01
N GLU A 181 -4.30 15.67 7.96
CA GLU A 181 -5.10 16.80 7.52
C GLU A 181 -5.48 16.69 6.04
N SER A 182 -4.80 15.85 5.27
CA SER A 182 -5.15 15.58 3.87
C SER A 182 -6.35 14.66 3.71
N TRP A 183 -6.81 14.01 4.77
CA TRP A 183 -7.89 13.02 4.77
C TRP A 183 -7.64 11.84 3.79
N GLY A 184 -6.37 11.52 3.53
CA GLY A 184 -5.97 10.48 2.59
C GLY A 184 -5.87 10.91 1.14
N TYR A 185 -6.07 12.18 0.81
CA TYR A 185 -5.92 12.69 -0.56
C TYR A 185 -4.48 12.97 -0.98
N GLN A 186 -3.52 12.85 -0.05
CA GLN A 186 -2.08 12.97 -0.31
C GLN A 186 -1.36 11.66 0.02
N ASN A 187 -1.75 10.61 -0.64
CA ASN A 187 -1.12 9.30 -0.49
C ASN A 187 0.27 9.27 -1.12
N THR A 188 1.13 8.41 -0.59
CA THR A 188 2.55 8.29 -0.98
C THR A 188 2.97 6.88 -1.37
N GLY A 189 2.11 5.89 -1.21
CA GLY A 189 2.37 4.50 -1.57
C GLY A 189 1.11 3.74 -1.93
#